data_84307cc4330386230b1c0d515b6b6f59
#
_entry.id   84307cc4330386230b1c0d515b6b6f59
#
_cell.length_a   1.000
_cell.length_b   1.000
_cell.length_c   1.000
_cell.angle_alpha   90.00
_cell.angle_beta   90.00
_cell.angle_gamma   90.00
#
_symmetry.space_group_name_H-M   'P 1'
#
loop_
_entity.id
_entity.type
_entity.pdbx_description
1 polymer ?
#
loop_
_entity_poly.entity_id
_entity_poly.type
_entity_poly.pdbx_seq_one_letter_code
_entity_poly.pdbx_strand_id
1 'polypeptide(L)'
;MLITSIDSCRNGSVASSTSASSGNHRILHTVQSHDLTYHVLSAGQPKNPLVLCLHGFPELAYSWRKIMSAIADEGYHVVAYDQRGYGRTTGWDTGDFCSVDLNTFRFTILVRDAVVLVNALGYKEVSCVLGHDMGSIAASMCTVMRPDIFKS
;
A
#
# COMPACT_ATOMS: atom_id res chain seq x y z
N MET A 1 -34.74 -0.08 16.68
CA MET A 1 -33.86 -0.50 17.75
C MET A 1 -33.05 -1.64 17.18
N LEU A 2 -31.87 -1.40 16.73
CA LEU A 2 -30.53 -1.37 17.22
C LEU A 2 -29.59 -0.95 16.10
N ILE A 3 -29.09 0.26 16.20
CA ILE A 3 -27.88 0.68 15.50
C ILE A 3 -26.79 0.54 16.54
N THR A 4 -25.90 -0.40 16.37
CA THR A 4 -24.61 -0.42 17.08
C THR A 4 -23.58 -1.09 16.20
N SER A 5 -22.55 -0.33 16.00
CA SER A 5 -21.15 -0.69 15.75
C SER A 5 -20.64 -0.55 14.34
N ILE A 6 -20.34 0.69 13.96
CA ILE A 6 -19.40 1.03 12.86
C ILE A 6 -18.13 1.70 13.43
N ASP A 7 -17.79 1.47 14.69
CA ASP A 7 -16.63 2.14 15.33
C ASP A 7 -15.35 1.30 15.37
N SER A 8 -15.32 0.14 14.69
CA SER A 8 -14.14 -0.76 14.73
C SER A 8 -13.07 -0.51 13.65
N CYS A 9 -13.30 0.38 12.70
CA CYS A 9 -12.35 0.62 11.59
C CYS A 9 -11.39 1.81 11.81
N ARG A 10 -11.36 2.44 12.98
CA ARG A 10 -10.57 3.68 13.19
C ARG A 10 -9.22 3.54 13.85
N ASN A 11 -8.76 2.35 14.18
CA ASN A 11 -7.48 2.17 14.88
C ASN A 11 -6.42 1.46 14.00
N GLY A 12 -6.00 2.12 12.92
CA GLY A 12 -4.71 1.83 12.32
C GLY A 12 -3.62 2.53 13.17
N SER A 13 -2.94 1.80 14.05
CA SER A 13 -1.81 2.35 14.77
C SER A 13 -0.61 2.45 13.85
N VAL A 14 -0.23 3.66 13.48
CA VAL A 14 1.04 3.95 12.82
C VAL A 14 2.12 3.96 13.89
N ALA A 15 2.90 2.88 13.99
CA ALA A 15 4.10 2.86 14.81
C ALA A 15 5.22 3.55 14.04
N SER A 16 5.43 4.87 14.28
CA SER A 16 6.52 5.63 13.69
C SER A 16 7.71 5.66 14.63
N SER A 17 8.84 5.10 14.19
CA SER A 17 10.14 5.46 14.74
C SER A 17 10.67 6.64 13.93
N THR A 18 10.41 7.87 14.40
CA THR A 18 10.83 9.11 13.76
C THR A 18 12.22 9.52 14.21
N SER A 19 13.16 9.62 13.27
CA SER A 19 14.24 10.60 13.34
C SER A 19 13.93 11.70 12.32
N ALA A 20 13.55 12.87 12.80
CA ALA A 20 13.24 14.02 11.97
C ALA A 20 14.53 14.65 11.43
N SER A 21 14.71 14.62 10.11
CA SER A 21 15.59 15.53 9.38
C SER A 21 14.83 16.11 8.19
N SER A 22 14.89 17.41 8.04
CA SER A 22 14.25 18.18 6.97
C SER A 22 14.91 17.88 5.62
N GLY A 23 14.31 16.98 4.87
CA GLY A 23 14.68 16.58 3.53
C GLY A 23 13.71 15.49 3.09
N ASN A 24 13.44 15.35 1.80
CA ASN A 24 12.57 14.33 1.23
C ASN A 24 13.14 12.90 1.44
N HIS A 25 13.42 12.57 2.71
CA HIS A 25 13.96 11.26 3.07
C HIS A 25 12.88 10.19 2.96
N ARG A 26 13.27 9.08 2.35
CA ARG A 26 12.46 7.86 2.33
C ARG A 26 12.39 7.28 3.73
N ILE A 27 11.19 6.96 4.16
CA ILE A 27 10.91 6.39 5.48
C ILE A 27 10.44 4.96 5.27
N LEU A 28 11.06 4.02 5.99
CA LEU A 28 10.60 2.65 6.13
C LEU A 28 9.74 2.55 7.38
N HIS A 29 8.54 2.05 7.24
CA HIS A 29 7.63 1.82 8.36
C HIS A 29 6.70 0.65 8.09
N THR A 30 5.94 0.25 9.09
CA THR A 30 4.90 -0.76 8.96
C THR A 30 3.54 -0.15 9.16
N VAL A 31 2.57 -0.61 8.36
CA VAL A 31 1.16 -0.23 8.49
C VAL A 31 0.37 -1.51 8.72
N GLN A 32 -0.27 -1.61 9.88
CA GLN A 32 -1.14 -2.72 10.18
C GLN A 32 -2.57 -2.37 9.81
N SER A 33 -3.20 -3.18 9.00
CA SER A 33 -4.60 -3.01 8.66
C SER A 33 -5.21 -4.34 8.24
N HIS A 34 -6.36 -4.65 8.82
CA HIS A 34 -7.10 -5.87 8.60
C HIS A 34 -6.25 -7.13 8.89
N ASP A 35 -6.01 -7.99 7.89
CA ASP A 35 -5.27 -9.25 8.01
C ASP A 35 -3.76 -9.09 7.73
N LEU A 36 -3.31 -7.93 7.23
CA LEU A 36 -1.92 -7.70 6.85
C LEU A 36 -1.21 -6.68 7.74
N THR A 37 0.07 -6.92 7.96
CA THR A 37 1.04 -5.90 8.39
C THR A 37 1.92 -5.57 7.19
N TYR A 38 1.66 -4.44 6.56
CA TYR A 38 2.36 -3.99 5.37
C TYR A 38 3.73 -3.43 5.71
N HIS A 39 4.75 -3.85 4.98
CA HIS A 39 6.04 -3.19 4.97
C HIS A 39 6.03 -2.10 3.88
N VAL A 40 6.21 -0.85 4.31
CA VAL A 40 5.99 0.33 3.48
C VAL A 40 7.26 1.17 3.38
N LEU A 41 7.55 1.62 2.16
CA LEU A 41 8.53 2.65 1.85
C LEU A 41 7.77 3.90 1.41
N SER A 42 7.98 5.03 2.06
CA SER A 42 7.33 6.29 1.71
C SER A 42 8.31 7.44 1.54
N ALA A 43 7.93 8.44 0.74
CA ALA A 43 8.65 9.68 0.54
C ALA A 43 7.66 10.84 0.37
N GLY A 44 8.05 12.03 0.75
CA GLY A 44 7.18 13.22 0.72
C GLY A 44 6.37 13.38 2.01
N GLN A 45 5.56 14.42 2.04
CA GLN A 45 4.79 14.79 3.22
C GLN A 45 3.47 14.02 3.27
N PRO A 46 3.13 13.35 4.41
CA PRO A 46 1.78 12.86 4.64
C PRO A 46 0.79 14.02 4.47
N LYS A 47 -0.36 13.79 3.87
CA LYS A 47 -1.40 14.75 3.46
C LYS A 47 -1.24 15.35 2.06
N ASN A 48 -0.07 15.28 1.44
CA ASN A 48 0.04 15.58 0.02
C ASN A 48 -0.75 14.55 -0.81
N PRO A 49 -1.12 14.86 -2.05
CA PRO A 49 -1.79 13.89 -2.94
C PRO A 49 -0.99 12.58 -3.01
N LEU A 50 -1.69 11.46 -2.85
CA LEU A 50 -1.06 10.14 -2.78
C LEU A 50 -0.73 9.59 -4.17
N VAL A 51 0.51 9.14 -4.34
CA VAL A 51 0.96 8.27 -5.44
C VAL A 51 1.27 6.90 -4.85
N LEU A 52 0.58 5.85 -5.32
CA LEU A 52 0.77 4.48 -4.88
C LEU A 52 1.57 3.69 -5.91
N CYS A 53 2.62 2.99 -5.48
CA CYS A 53 3.52 2.24 -6.35
C CYS A 53 3.43 0.74 -6.07
N LEU A 54 3.12 -0.05 -7.10
CA LEU A 54 2.95 -1.50 -7.07
C LEU A 54 4.10 -2.18 -7.83
N HIS A 55 4.92 -2.96 -7.12
CA HIS A 55 6.05 -3.67 -7.71
C HIS A 55 5.62 -4.91 -8.50
N GLY A 56 6.52 -5.43 -9.31
CA GLY A 56 6.33 -6.66 -10.09
C GLY A 56 6.95 -7.91 -9.44
N PHE A 57 7.11 -8.93 -10.25
CA PHE A 57 7.76 -10.20 -9.87
C PHE A 57 9.18 -10.26 -10.47
N PRO A 58 10.18 -10.71 -9.73
CA PRO A 58 10.25 -10.97 -8.27
C PRO A 58 10.82 -9.77 -7.50
N GLU A 59 10.09 -8.66 -7.48
CA GLU A 59 10.53 -7.39 -6.92
C GLU A 59 9.92 -7.11 -5.54
N LEU A 60 10.29 -5.94 -4.98
CA LEU A 60 9.84 -5.42 -3.69
C LEU A 60 9.55 -3.92 -3.81
N ALA A 61 8.94 -3.32 -2.80
CA ALA A 61 8.76 -1.87 -2.69
C ALA A 61 10.06 -1.09 -2.93
N TYR A 62 11.19 -1.67 -2.58
CA TYR A 62 12.52 -1.09 -2.75
C TYR A 62 12.91 -0.80 -4.22
N SER A 63 12.28 -1.45 -5.19
CA SER A 63 12.49 -1.17 -6.62
C SER A 63 12.17 0.28 -6.98
N TRP A 64 11.19 0.87 -6.31
CA TRP A 64 10.71 2.23 -6.53
C TRP A 64 11.62 3.33 -5.96
N ARG A 65 12.57 2.98 -5.10
CA ARG A 65 13.41 3.91 -4.33
C ARG A 65 14.07 5.03 -5.14
N LYS A 66 14.40 4.78 -6.41
CA LYS A 66 15.14 5.75 -7.23
C LYS A 66 14.27 6.91 -7.71
N ILE A 67 12.99 6.66 -7.96
CA ILE A 67 12.07 7.67 -8.49
C ILE A 67 11.21 8.34 -7.43
N MET A 68 11.05 7.71 -6.26
CA MET A 68 10.15 8.20 -5.21
C MET A 68 10.49 9.62 -4.75
N SER A 69 11.79 9.93 -4.57
CA SER A 69 12.19 11.27 -4.13
C SER A 69 11.87 12.34 -5.17
N ALA A 70 12.08 12.05 -6.45
CA ALA A 70 11.77 13.01 -7.52
C ALA A 70 10.26 13.30 -7.60
N ILE A 71 9.42 12.28 -7.44
CA ILE A 71 7.94 12.45 -7.41
C ILE A 71 7.53 13.22 -6.14
N ALA A 72 8.19 12.95 -5.02
CA ALA A 72 7.91 13.64 -3.75
C ALA A 72 8.33 15.14 -3.81
N ASP A 73 9.40 15.46 -4.54
CA ASP A 73 9.84 16.85 -4.76
C ASP A 73 8.79 17.66 -5.55
N GLU A 74 7.97 16.99 -6.38
CA GLU A 74 6.83 17.58 -7.10
C GLU A 74 5.57 17.76 -6.22
N GLY A 75 5.68 17.53 -4.90
CA GLY A 75 4.60 17.78 -3.95
C GLY A 75 3.66 16.62 -3.73
N TYR A 76 4.07 15.38 -4.00
CA TYR A 76 3.28 14.18 -3.73
C TYR A 76 3.75 13.45 -2.47
N HIS A 77 2.85 12.68 -1.87
CA HIS A 77 3.22 11.63 -0.93
C HIS A 77 3.30 10.30 -1.71
N VAL A 78 4.49 9.77 -1.84
CA VAL A 78 4.73 8.55 -2.63
C VAL A 78 4.85 7.38 -1.68
N VAL A 79 4.07 6.34 -1.91
CA VAL A 79 4.02 5.13 -1.09
C VAL A 79 4.23 3.91 -1.99
N ALA A 80 5.23 3.11 -1.66
CA ALA A 80 5.42 1.76 -2.19
C ALA A 80 5.35 0.76 -1.04
N TYR A 81 4.79 -0.42 -1.26
CA TYR A 81 4.72 -1.46 -0.23
C TYR A 81 5.05 -2.83 -0.81
N ASP A 82 5.58 -3.69 0.03
CA ASP A 82 5.73 -5.10 -0.33
C ASP A 82 4.33 -5.72 -0.39
N GLN A 83 3.94 -6.19 -1.57
CA GLN A 83 2.61 -6.77 -1.77
C GLN A 83 2.47 -8.10 -1.01
N ARG A 84 1.24 -8.58 -0.86
CA ARG A 84 0.93 -9.90 -0.28
C ARG A 84 1.80 -10.99 -0.91
N GLY A 85 2.45 -11.80 -0.08
CA GLY A 85 3.35 -12.85 -0.54
C GLY A 85 4.79 -12.40 -0.76
N TYR A 86 5.10 -11.11 -0.56
CA TYR A 86 6.43 -10.56 -0.82
C TYR A 86 7.05 -9.89 0.40
N GLY A 87 8.36 -9.94 0.40
CA GLY A 87 9.23 -9.16 1.27
C GLY A 87 8.92 -9.31 2.76
N ARG A 88 8.63 -8.19 3.40
CA ARG A 88 8.39 -8.12 4.84
C ARG A 88 6.93 -7.90 5.22
N THR A 89 6.03 -7.87 4.26
CA THR A 89 4.59 -7.87 4.55
C THR A 89 4.19 -9.23 5.11
N THR A 90 3.48 -9.23 6.23
CA THR A 90 3.08 -10.43 6.97
C THR A 90 1.56 -10.47 7.21
N GLY A 91 1.06 -11.59 7.74
CA GLY A 91 -0.37 -11.80 8.01
C GLY A 91 -1.08 -12.60 6.92
N TRP A 92 -0.39 -12.92 5.81
CA TRP A 92 -0.88 -13.84 4.79
C TRP A 92 -0.52 -15.30 5.13
N ASP A 93 -1.23 -16.26 4.52
CA ASP A 93 -0.98 -17.68 4.72
C ASP A 93 0.40 -18.08 4.18
N THR A 94 1.29 -18.49 5.09
CA THR A 94 2.66 -18.94 4.81
C THR A 94 2.80 -20.46 4.85
N GLY A 95 1.70 -21.19 4.75
CA GLY A 95 1.69 -22.67 4.73
C GLY A 95 2.47 -23.25 3.57
N ASP A 96 2.58 -24.58 3.56
CA ASP A 96 3.22 -25.30 2.46
C ASP A 96 2.48 -25.04 1.15
N PHE A 97 3.23 -25.02 0.05
CA PHE A 97 2.68 -24.77 -1.30
C PHE A 97 1.44 -25.63 -1.62
N CYS A 98 1.38 -26.86 -1.12
CA CYS A 98 0.25 -27.76 -1.32
C CYS A 98 -0.99 -27.44 -0.47
N SER A 99 -0.84 -26.63 0.57
CA SER A 99 -1.91 -26.31 1.55
C SER A 99 -2.36 -24.85 1.49
N VAL A 100 -1.55 -23.97 0.90
CA VAL A 100 -1.87 -22.54 0.77
C VAL A 100 -3.08 -22.33 -0.15
N ASP A 101 -4.04 -21.53 0.29
CA ASP A 101 -5.16 -21.12 -0.54
C ASP A 101 -4.72 -20.06 -1.57
N LEU A 102 -4.45 -20.50 -2.80
CA LEU A 102 -4.04 -19.63 -3.92
C LEU A 102 -5.10 -18.57 -4.28
N ASN A 103 -6.35 -18.73 -3.85
CA ASN A 103 -7.37 -17.69 -4.06
C ASN A 103 -7.05 -16.40 -3.34
N THR A 104 -6.26 -16.46 -2.26
CA THR A 104 -5.82 -15.29 -1.49
C THR A 104 -4.81 -14.42 -2.23
N PHE A 105 -4.27 -14.88 -3.37
CA PHE A 105 -3.32 -14.17 -4.23
C PHE A 105 -3.92 -13.68 -5.55
N ARG A 106 -5.26 -13.77 -5.73
CA ARG A 106 -5.93 -13.22 -6.91
C ARG A 106 -5.76 -11.70 -6.97
N PHE A 107 -5.74 -11.15 -8.17
CA PHE A 107 -5.64 -9.70 -8.38
C PHE A 107 -6.74 -8.91 -7.66
N THR A 108 -7.95 -9.47 -7.54
CA THR A 108 -9.04 -8.85 -6.76
C THR A 108 -8.70 -8.68 -5.29
N ILE A 109 -7.93 -9.61 -4.73
CA ILE A 109 -7.42 -9.52 -3.35
C ILE A 109 -6.29 -8.48 -3.26
N LEU A 110 -5.40 -8.41 -4.25
CA LEU A 110 -4.37 -7.37 -4.30
C LEU A 110 -4.98 -5.97 -4.40
N VAL A 111 -6.08 -5.81 -5.16
CA VAL A 111 -6.85 -4.55 -5.19
C VAL A 111 -7.45 -4.24 -3.81
N ARG A 112 -8.05 -5.23 -3.15
CA ARG A 112 -8.56 -5.06 -1.77
C ARG A 112 -7.43 -4.61 -0.83
N ASP A 113 -6.29 -5.27 -0.89
CA ASP A 113 -5.15 -4.95 -0.04
C ASP A 113 -4.65 -3.52 -0.29
N ALA A 114 -4.60 -3.06 -1.56
CA ALA A 114 -4.27 -1.67 -1.90
C ALA A 114 -5.29 -0.68 -1.30
N VAL A 115 -6.58 -0.95 -1.42
CA VAL A 115 -7.65 -0.12 -0.83
C VAL A 115 -7.54 -0.06 0.69
N VAL A 116 -7.30 -1.20 1.33
CA VAL A 116 -7.16 -1.31 2.79
C VAL A 116 -5.95 -0.50 3.27
N LEU A 117 -4.81 -0.59 2.57
CA LEU A 117 -3.62 0.19 2.86
C LEU A 117 -3.88 1.70 2.69
N VAL A 118 -4.50 2.12 1.60
CA VAL A 118 -4.85 3.54 1.34
C VAL A 118 -5.69 4.11 2.48
N ASN A 119 -6.71 3.39 2.91
CA ASN A 119 -7.55 3.78 4.04
C ASN A 119 -6.78 3.84 5.35
N ALA A 120 -5.90 2.86 5.62
CA ALA A 120 -5.07 2.83 6.82
C ALA A 120 -4.07 3.99 6.89
N LEU A 121 -3.61 4.47 5.74
CA LEU A 121 -2.78 5.67 5.61
C LEU A 121 -3.59 6.97 5.78
N GLY A 122 -4.91 6.89 5.92
CA GLY A 122 -5.81 8.04 6.11
C GLY A 122 -6.25 8.73 4.82
N TYR A 123 -6.01 8.13 3.65
CA TYR A 123 -6.43 8.66 2.37
C TYR A 123 -7.79 8.13 1.93
N LYS A 124 -8.55 8.97 1.24
CA LYS A 124 -9.82 8.61 0.60
C LYS A 124 -9.66 8.33 -0.89
N GLU A 125 -8.59 8.87 -1.48
CA GLU A 125 -8.30 8.72 -2.90
C GLU A 125 -6.79 8.66 -3.17
N VAL A 126 -6.44 8.09 -4.30
CA VAL A 126 -5.10 7.98 -4.85
C VAL A 126 -5.06 8.78 -6.14
N SER A 127 -4.18 9.78 -6.19
CA SER A 127 -4.06 10.66 -7.36
C SER A 127 -3.50 9.91 -8.57
N CYS A 128 -2.56 9.01 -8.33
CA CYS A 128 -1.99 8.18 -9.37
C CYS A 128 -1.54 6.84 -8.77
N VAL A 129 -1.81 5.74 -9.46
CA VAL A 129 -1.25 4.43 -9.18
C VAL A 129 -0.24 4.05 -10.25
N LEU A 130 0.97 3.72 -9.84
CA LEU A 130 2.07 3.29 -10.70
C LEU A 130 2.31 1.79 -10.53
N GLY A 131 2.40 1.08 -11.62
CA GLY A 131 2.68 -0.35 -11.61
C GLY A 131 3.83 -0.72 -12.55
N HIS A 132 4.60 -1.72 -12.16
CA HIS A 132 5.63 -2.33 -13.01
C HIS A 132 5.39 -3.84 -13.08
N ASP A 133 5.53 -4.44 -14.27
CA ASP A 133 5.33 -5.87 -14.51
C ASP A 133 3.97 -6.36 -13.98
N MET A 134 3.89 -7.37 -13.11
CA MET A 134 2.63 -7.81 -12.49
C MET A 134 1.93 -6.69 -11.70
N GLY A 135 2.69 -5.75 -11.15
CA GLY A 135 2.14 -4.57 -10.49
C GLY A 135 1.37 -3.67 -11.46
N SER A 136 1.68 -3.66 -12.76
CA SER A 136 0.91 -2.89 -13.75
C SER A 136 -0.49 -3.46 -13.97
N ILE A 137 -0.64 -4.78 -13.90
CA ILE A 137 -1.94 -5.45 -13.97
C ILE A 137 -2.77 -5.07 -12.72
N ALA A 138 -2.16 -5.16 -11.53
CA ALA A 138 -2.82 -4.78 -10.29
C ALA A 138 -3.23 -3.29 -10.29
N ALA A 139 -2.36 -2.39 -10.78
CA ALA A 139 -2.65 -0.96 -10.91
C ALA A 139 -3.84 -0.70 -11.85
N SER A 140 -3.85 -1.33 -13.02
CA SER A 140 -4.96 -1.25 -13.96
C SER A 140 -6.27 -1.77 -13.35
N MET A 141 -6.21 -2.87 -12.60
CA MET A 141 -7.40 -3.39 -11.92
C MET A 141 -7.87 -2.47 -10.78
N CYS A 142 -6.97 -1.79 -10.07
CA CYS A 142 -7.34 -0.78 -9.09
C CYS A 142 -8.19 0.33 -9.72
N THR A 143 -7.76 0.88 -10.86
CA THR A 143 -8.48 1.97 -11.55
C THR A 143 -9.82 1.51 -12.12
N VAL A 144 -9.90 0.27 -12.63
CA VAL A 144 -11.15 -0.27 -13.20
C VAL A 144 -12.15 -0.66 -12.12
N MET A 145 -11.70 -1.32 -11.04
CA MET A 145 -12.59 -1.83 -10.01
C MET A 145 -12.98 -0.78 -8.96
N ARG A 146 -12.11 0.19 -8.71
CA ARG A 146 -12.31 1.23 -7.70
C ARG A 146 -11.95 2.63 -8.24
N PRO A 147 -12.63 3.09 -9.31
CA PRO A 147 -12.42 4.43 -9.88
C PRO A 147 -12.81 5.56 -8.91
N ASP A 148 -13.58 5.22 -7.88
CA ASP A 148 -13.90 6.12 -6.76
C ASP A 148 -12.66 6.44 -5.91
N ILE A 149 -11.69 5.54 -5.81
CA ILE A 149 -10.46 5.69 -5.04
C ILE A 149 -9.27 6.02 -5.95
N PHE A 150 -9.06 5.28 -7.03
CA PHE A 150 -7.91 5.43 -7.93
C PHE A 150 -8.29 6.29 -9.14
N LYS A 151 -7.70 7.49 -9.24
CA LYS A 151 -8.08 8.50 -10.26
C LYS A 151 -7.32 8.33 -11.57
N SER A 152 -6.10 7.79 -11.54
CA SER A 152 -5.29 7.49 -12.72
C SER A 152 -4.22 6.45 -12.40
#